data_0e8bdf21b6a2dd78ad850abe2e177447
#
_entry.id   0e8bdf21b6a2dd78ad850abe2e177447
#
_cell.length_a   1.000
_cell.length_b   1.000
_cell.length_c   1.000
_cell.angle_alpha   90.00
_cell.angle_beta   90.00
_cell.angle_gamma   90.00
#
_symmetry.space_group_name_H-M   'P 1'
#
loop_
_entity.id
_entity.type
_entity.pdbx_description
1 polymer ?
#
loop_
_entity_poly.entity_id
_entity_poly.type
_entity_poly.pdbx_seq_one_letter_code
_entity_poly.pdbx_strand_id
1 'polypeptide(L)'
;MKKILLALVLVMTLVLFSACQRSGDINKPEPPEIPQKQEEKMVNQEVTFYYPDDAVMYLCPETILVSTRETEFLEAIVKTLINGPVDPNLNPSISGKVDVLSVTLKDKTCTVDLSKEFALHNTGGSTKETMAVYSIVNTLCGIDGIEKVKINIDGNESPDFGGHFDLSQPFEPDFSIVKK
;
A
#
# COMPACT_ATOMS: atom_id res chain seq x y z
N MET A 1 -22.31 -74.45 -16.05
CA MET A 1 -20.88 -74.68 -15.81
C MET A 1 -19.95 -73.85 -16.73
N LYS A 2 -20.21 -73.82 -18.05
CA LYS A 2 -19.34 -73.01 -18.99
C LYS A 2 -19.32 -71.49 -18.72
N LYS A 3 -20.43 -70.88 -18.25
CA LYS A 3 -20.52 -69.44 -17.97
C LYS A 3 -19.74 -69.01 -16.70
N ILE A 4 -19.64 -69.92 -15.72
CA ILE A 4 -18.87 -69.68 -14.48
C ILE A 4 -17.35 -69.78 -14.72
N LEU A 5 -16.98 -70.69 -15.62
CA LEU A 5 -15.58 -70.85 -16.01
C LEU A 5 -15.03 -69.63 -16.78
N LEU A 6 -15.88 -69.03 -17.64
CA LEU A 6 -15.53 -67.81 -18.41
C LEU A 6 -15.35 -66.59 -17.51
N ALA A 7 -16.20 -66.45 -16.47
CA ALA A 7 -16.09 -65.37 -15.49
C ALA A 7 -14.80 -65.50 -14.61
N LEU A 8 -14.42 -66.70 -14.27
CA LEU A 8 -13.22 -67.00 -13.47
C LEU A 8 -11.90 -66.68 -14.24
N VAL A 9 -11.90 -66.95 -15.55
CA VAL A 9 -10.78 -66.64 -16.45
C VAL A 9 -10.67 -65.12 -16.65
N LEU A 10 -11.78 -64.40 -16.75
CA LEU A 10 -11.78 -62.92 -16.91
C LEU A 10 -11.27 -62.19 -15.64
N VAL A 11 -11.60 -62.71 -14.43
CA VAL A 11 -11.13 -62.14 -13.19
C VAL A 11 -9.63 -62.43 -12.95
N MET A 12 -9.17 -63.60 -13.42
CA MET A 12 -7.77 -63.97 -13.28
C MET A 12 -6.82 -63.18 -14.22
N THR A 13 -7.33 -62.71 -15.37
CA THR A 13 -6.54 -61.83 -16.27
C THR A 13 -6.43 -60.40 -15.79
N LEU A 14 -7.37 -59.90 -14.97
CA LEU A 14 -7.29 -58.57 -14.39
C LEU A 14 -6.30 -58.44 -13.23
N VAL A 15 -5.98 -59.53 -12.56
CA VAL A 15 -5.04 -59.55 -11.40
C VAL A 15 -3.58 -59.57 -11.83
N LEU A 16 -3.29 -59.98 -13.07
CA LEU A 16 -1.89 -60.09 -13.56
C LEU A 16 -1.34 -58.79 -14.15
N PHE A 17 -2.13 -57.72 -14.27
CA PHE A 17 -1.66 -56.45 -14.81
C PHE A 17 -1.25 -55.42 -13.74
N SER A 18 -1.32 -55.78 -12.45
CA SER A 18 -1.03 -54.88 -11.33
C SER A 18 0.34 -55.06 -10.68
N ALA A 19 1.24 -55.82 -11.28
CA ALA A 19 2.52 -56.16 -10.63
C ALA A 19 3.73 -55.94 -11.59
N CYS A 20 3.87 -54.76 -12.13
CA CYS A 20 5.14 -54.34 -12.74
C CYS A 20 5.19 -52.82 -12.89
N GLN A 21 5.42 -52.10 -11.82
CA GLN A 21 6.12 -50.82 -11.82
C GLN A 21 6.62 -50.49 -10.42
N ARG A 22 7.64 -51.26 -10.02
CA ARG A 22 8.49 -50.86 -8.92
C ARG A 22 9.93 -51.08 -9.37
N SER A 23 10.37 -50.19 -10.27
CA SER A 23 11.80 -49.98 -10.48
C SER A 23 12.09 -48.62 -9.86
N GLY A 24 12.77 -48.67 -8.73
CA GLY A 24 13.29 -47.50 -8.07
C GLY A 24 14.36 -46.87 -8.96
N ASP A 25 14.15 -45.67 -9.38
CA ASP A 25 15.21 -44.73 -9.70
C ASP A 25 15.36 -43.76 -8.53
N ILE A 26 16.19 -44.20 -7.61
CA ILE A 26 16.75 -43.40 -6.55
C ILE A 26 17.80 -42.52 -7.21
N ASN A 27 17.69 -41.19 -7.05
CA ASN A 27 18.63 -40.14 -7.47
C ASN A 27 18.52 -39.63 -8.90
N LYS A 28 17.39 -39.03 -9.23
CA LYS A 28 17.44 -37.86 -10.11
C LYS A 28 17.27 -36.62 -9.21
N PRO A 29 18.25 -35.71 -9.11
CA PRO A 29 18.04 -34.46 -8.41
C PRO A 29 16.93 -33.73 -9.15
N GLU A 30 15.84 -33.43 -8.44
CA GLU A 30 14.78 -32.55 -8.89
C GLU A 30 15.43 -31.24 -9.31
N PRO A 31 15.18 -30.72 -10.52
CA PRO A 31 15.72 -29.43 -10.91
C PRO A 31 15.31 -28.41 -9.86
N PRO A 32 16.17 -27.51 -9.40
CA PRO A 32 15.78 -26.49 -8.45
C PRO A 32 14.56 -25.76 -9.04
N GLU A 33 13.46 -25.75 -8.28
CA GLU A 33 12.30 -24.93 -8.59
C GLU A 33 12.82 -23.50 -8.70
N ILE A 34 12.88 -22.99 -9.93
CA ILE A 34 13.13 -21.58 -10.17
C ILE A 34 11.94 -20.87 -9.50
N PRO A 35 12.17 -20.00 -8.52
CA PRO A 35 11.09 -19.23 -7.91
C PRO A 35 10.32 -18.56 -9.05
N GLN A 36 9.05 -18.93 -9.24
CA GLN A 36 8.20 -18.23 -10.20
C GLN A 36 8.18 -16.79 -9.77
N LYS A 37 8.85 -15.93 -10.50
CA LYS A 37 8.76 -14.48 -10.36
C LYS A 37 7.28 -14.14 -10.53
N GLN A 38 6.60 -13.87 -9.42
CA GLN A 38 5.23 -13.37 -9.47
C GLN A 38 5.24 -12.14 -10.37
N GLU A 39 4.43 -12.14 -11.42
CA GLU A 39 4.24 -10.96 -12.25
C GLU A 39 3.70 -9.86 -11.35
N GLU A 40 4.54 -8.87 -11.05
CA GLU A 40 4.18 -7.73 -10.23
C GLU A 40 3.16 -6.90 -11.00
N LYS A 41 1.93 -6.85 -10.49
CA LYS A 41 0.85 -6.07 -11.10
C LYS A 41 1.17 -4.58 -10.99
N MET A 42 1.26 -3.91 -12.14
CA MET A 42 1.45 -2.45 -12.21
C MET A 42 0.11 -1.74 -12.14
N VAL A 43 0.07 -0.64 -11.39
CA VAL A 43 -1.04 0.31 -11.32
C VAL A 43 -0.62 1.62 -11.97
N ASN A 44 -1.50 2.17 -12.80
CA ASN A 44 -1.39 3.51 -13.38
C ASN A 44 -2.70 4.22 -13.05
N GLN A 45 -2.67 5.15 -12.09
CA GLN A 45 -3.86 5.83 -11.61
C GLN A 45 -3.61 7.31 -11.44
N GLU A 46 -4.55 8.14 -11.91
CA GLU A 46 -4.58 9.56 -11.58
C GLU A 46 -5.01 9.72 -10.13
N VAL A 47 -4.22 10.46 -9.37
CA VAL A 47 -4.44 10.75 -7.95
C VAL A 47 -4.49 12.25 -7.76
N THR A 48 -5.47 12.74 -7.01
CA THR A 48 -5.56 14.14 -6.62
C THR A 48 -4.78 14.36 -5.34
N PHE A 49 -3.73 15.16 -5.45
CA PHE A 49 -2.91 15.62 -4.35
C PHE A 49 -3.37 17.01 -3.90
N TYR A 50 -3.16 17.32 -2.63
CA TYR A 50 -3.56 18.61 -2.06
C TYR A 50 -2.33 19.33 -1.53
N TYR A 51 -2.02 20.48 -2.12
CA TYR A 51 -0.87 21.30 -1.76
C TYR A 51 -1.29 22.72 -1.37
N PRO A 52 -0.58 23.38 -0.44
CA PRO A 52 -0.88 24.76 -0.06
C PRO A 52 -0.77 25.72 -1.26
N ASP A 53 -1.66 26.70 -1.32
CA ASP A 53 -1.54 27.82 -2.24
C ASP A 53 -0.34 28.73 -1.85
N ASP A 54 -0.02 29.73 -2.69
CA ASP A 54 1.10 30.65 -2.46
C ASP A 54 1.01 31.37 -1.11
N ALA A 55 -0.22 31.72 -0.68
CA ALA A 55 -0.46 32.36 0.62
C ALA A 55 -0.49 31.39 1.82
N VAL A 56 -0.41 30.08 1.57
CA VAL A 56 -0.51 29.00 2.59
C VAL A 56 -1.81 29.10 3.41
N MET A 57 -2.89 29.53 2.75
CA MET A 57 -4.21 29.69 3.39
C MET A 57 -5.18 28.55 3.06
N TYR A 58 -5.01 27.94 1.89
CA TYR A 58 -5.89 26.89 1.38
C TYR A 58 -5.07 25.78 0.74
N LEU A 59 -5.62 24.58 0.74
CA LEU A 59 -5.13 23.47 -0.06
C LEU A 59 -5.72 23.55 -1.48
N CYS A 60 -4.89 23.41 -2.49
CA CYS A 60 -5.28 23.36 -3.89
C CYS A 60 -5.10 21.95 -4.44
N PRO A 61 -6.07 21.41 -5.19
CA PRO A 61 -5.93 20.10 -5.81
C PRO A 61 -5.00 20.15 -7.03
N GLU A 62 -4.12 19.14 -7.12
CA GLU A 62 -3.29 18.86 -8.28
C GLU A 62 -3.41 17.37 -8.64
N THR A 63 -3.72 17.04 -9.90
CA THR A 63 -3.85 15.65 -10.34
C THR A 63 -2.54 15.17 -10.96
N ILE A 64 -1.98 14.10 -10.43
CA ILE A 64 -0.72 13.51 -10.88
C ILE A 64 -0.95 12.01 -11.20
N LEU A 65 -0.40 11.53 -12.32
CA LEU A 65 -0.40 10.11 -12.66
C LEU A 65 0.64 9.36 -11.81
N VAL A 66 0.19 8.44 -10.98
CA VAL A 66 1.04 7.55 -10.18
C VAL A 66 1.15 6.21 -10.90
N SER A 67 2.38 5.82 -11.26
CA SER A 67 2.71 4.56 -11.92
C SER A 67 3.66 3.77 -11.05
N THR A 68 3.18 2.66 -10.49
CA THR A 68 3.96 1.84 -9.54
C THR A 68 3.41 0.42 -9.43
N ARG A 69 4.06 -0.43 -8.66
CA ARG A 69 3.53 -1.74 -8.29
C ARG A 69 2.31 -1.59 -7.36
N GLU A 70 1.31 -2.45 -7.53
CA GLU A 70 0.08 -2.41 -6.72
C GLU A 70 0.38 -2.45 -5.21
N THR A 71 1.36 -3.25 -4.81
CA THR A 71 1.78 -3.39 -3.40
C THR A 71 2.44 -2.13 -2.82
N GLU A 72 2.91 -1.23 -3.66
CA GLU A 72 3.61 0.01 -3.27
C GLU A 72 2.75 1.26 -3.53
N PHE A 73 1.51 1.09 -3.99
CA PHE A 73 0.70 2.21 -4.48
C PHE A 73 0.47 3.31 -3.43
N LEU A 74 0.06 2.94 -2.21
CA LEU A 74 -0.16 3.92 -1.14
C LEU A 74 1.13 4.60 -0.69
N GLU A 75 2.22 3.84 -0.62
CA GLU A 75 3.53 4.40 -0.28
C GLU A 75 4.02 5.38 -1.35
N ALA A 76 3.82 5.05 -2.63
CA ALA A 76 4.16 5.92 -3.75
C ALA A 76 3.37 7.24 -3.71
N ILE A 77 2.08 7.20 -3.32
CA ILE A 77 1.27 8.41 -3.12
C ILE A 77 1.90 9.30 -2.05
N VAL A 78 2.21 8.75 -0.87
CA VAL A 78 2.80 9.55 0.22
C VAL A 78 4.16 10.11 -0.17
N LYS A 79 5.00 9.33 -0.84
CA LYS A 79 6.30 9.81 -1.38
C LYS A 79 6.14 10.91 -2.41
N THR A 80 5.15 10.80 -3.31
CA THR A 80 4.85 11.84 -4.30
C THR A 80 4.43 13.13 -3.62
N LEU A 81 3.57 13.05 -2.58
CA LEU A 81 3.15 14.22 -1.81
C LEU A 81 4.35 14.91 -1.12
N ILE A 82 5.26 14.14 -0.51
CA ILE A 82 6.47 14.65 0.15
C ILE A 82 7.41 15.32 -0.85
N ASN A 83 7.51 14.81 -2.08
CA ASN A 83 8.35 15.41 -3.13
C ASN A 83 7.85 16.80 -3.55
N GLY A 84 6.61 17.14 -3.25
CA GLY A 84 6.01 18.45 -3.53
C GLY A 84 5.28 18.52 -4.87
N PRO A 85 4.63 19.68 -5.14
CA PRO A 85 3.82 19.90 -6.32
C PRO A 85 4.66 20.01 -7.61
N VAL A 86 4.01 19.72 -8.74
CA VAL A 86 4.54 19.98 -10.09
C VAL A 86 4.23 21.42 -10.50
N ASP A 87 3.05 21.95 -10.07
CA ASP A 87 2.67 23.34 -10.32
C ASP A 87 3.57 24.29 -9.49
N PRO A 88 4.36 25.18 -10.14
CA PRO A 88 5.23 26.11 -9.44
C PRO A 88 4.49 27.20 -8.63
N ASN A 89 3.16 27.32 -8.78
CA ASN A 89 2.35 28.26 -8.00
C ASN A 89 1.86 27.65 -6.66
N LEU A 90 2.15 26.36 -6.42
CA LEU A 90 1.82 25.68 -5.17
C LEU A 90 3.06 25.48 -4.30
N ASN A 91 2.86 25.43 -3.00
CA ASN A 91 3.94 25.19 -2.06
C ASN A 91 4.01 23.74 -1.64
N PRO A 92 5.20 23.20 -1.33
CA PRO A 92 5.30 21.91 -0.65
C PRO A 92 4.54 21.92 0.69
N SER A 93 3.69 20.94 0.90
CA SER A 93 2.93 20.79 2.15
C SER A 93 3.80 20.27 3.30
N ILE A 94 4.84 19.51 2.97
CA ILE A 94 5.73 18.86 3.93
C ILE A 94 7.14 19.41 3.72
N SER A 95 7.71 19.97 4.79
CA SER A 95 9.04 20.55 4.76
C SER A 95 10.09 19.56 5.26
N GLY A 96 11.31 19.71 4.75
CA GLY A 96 12.45 18.90 5.16
C GLY A 96 12.51 17.56 4.44
N LYS A 97 13.50 16.77 4.78
CA LYS A 97 13.63 15.39 4.29
C LYS A 97 12.87 14.49 5.26
N VAL A 98 11.74 14.02 4.81
CA VAL A 98 10.87 13.11 5.55
C VAL A 98 10.86 11.77 4.83
N ASP A 99 11.19 10.70 5.53
CA ASP A 99 11.12 9.35 5.00
C ASP A 99 9.79 8.71 5.35
N VAL A 100 9.23 7.95 4.41
CA VAL A 100 8.06 7.10 4.62
C VAL A 100 8.55 5.76 5.14
N LEU A 101 8.27 5.46 6.40
CA LEU A 101 8.70 4.22 7.06
C LEU A 101 7.74 3.07 6.74
N SER A 102 6.45 3.34 6.73
CA SER A 102 5.44 2.39 6.28
C SER A 102 4.10 3.07 5.93
N VAL A 103 3.33 2.43 5.06
CA VAL A 103 1.93 2.79 4.79
C VAL A 103 1.10 1.52 4.77
N THR A 104 0.07 1.46 5.61
CA THR A 104 -0.81 0.28 5.72
C THR A 104 -2.27 0.69 5.71
N LEU A 105 -3.13 -0.14 5.12
CA LEU A 105 -4.57 0.06 5.10
C LEU A 105 -5.26 -1.08 5.86
N LYS A 106 -6.03 -0.72 6.88
CA LYS A 106 -6.84 -1.67 7.63
C LYS A 106 -8.17 -1.02 8.04
N ASP A 107 -9.26 -1.73 7.84
CA ASP A 107 -10.62 -1.28 8.25
C ASP A 107 -10.92 0.17 7.80
N LYS A 108 -10.55 0.50 6.54
CA LYS A 108 -10.70 1.82 5.90
C LYS A 108 -9.87 2.95 6.54
N THR A 109 -8.99 2.63 7.47
CA THR A 109 -8.03 3.56 8.06
C THR A 109 -6.66 3.31 7.45
N CYS A 110 -6.11 4.32 6.78
CA CYS A 110 -4.74 4.31 6.28
C CYS A 110 -3.81 4.82 7.38
N THR A 111 -2.87 3.97 7.81
CA THR A 111 -1.83 4.37 8.77
C THR A 111 -0.56 4.68 8.01
N VAL A 112 -0.06 5.90 8.17
CA VAL A 112 1.19 6.39 7.60
C VAL A 112 2.19 6.57 8.73
N ASP A 113 3.33 5.90 8.66
CA ASP A 113 4.43 6.08 9.59
C ASP A 113 5.56 6.86 8.90
N LEU A 114 5.88 8.02 9.45
CA LEU A 114 6.87 8.95 8.93
C LEU A 114 8.06 9.04 9.87
N SER A 115 9.22 9.37 9.32
CA SER A 115 10.40 9.63 10.13
C SER A 115 10.20 10.87 11.01
N LYS A 116 10.98 10.97 12.11
CA LYS A 116 10.92 12.08 13.09
C LYS A 116 11.09 13.46 12.46
N GLU A 117 11.70 13.54 11.29
CA GLU A 117 11.89 14.78 10.53
C GLU A 117 10.54 15.45 10.20
N PHE A 118 9.45 14.65 10.10
CA PHE A 118 8.11 15.21 9.93
C PHE A 118 7.74 16.15 11.09
N ALA A 119 7.91 15.72 12.33
CA ALA A 119 7.64 16.58 13.49
C ALA A 119 8.65 17.74 13.58
N LEU A 120 9.93 17.47 13.34
CA LEU A 120 10.98 18.48 13.48
C LEU A 120 10.83 19.66 12.52
N HIS A 121 10.31 19.43 11.30
CA HIS A 121 10.29 20.45 10.25
C HIS A 121 8.89 20.99 9.93
N ASN A 122 7.82 20.35 10.41
CA ASN A 122 6.44 20.71 10.05
C ASN A 122 5.62 21.24 11.24
N THR A 123 6.26 21.56 12.35
CA THR A 123 5.71 22.25 13.51
C THR A 123 6.06 23.74 13.50
N GLY A 124 5.47 24.50 14.41
CA GLY A 124 5.83 25.93 14.61
C GLY A 124 4.77 26.90 14.12
N GLY A 125 3.49 26.49 14.13
CA GLY A 125 2.34 27.31 13.84
C GLY A 125 1.18 26.51 13.31
N SER A 126 -0.03 26.80 13.81
CA SER A 126 -1.24 26.03 13.50
C SER A 126 -1.51 25.88 11.99
N THR A 127 -1.28 26.95 11.21
CA THR A 127 -1.50 26.89 9.76
C THR A 127 -0.54 25.90 9.09
N LYS A 128 0.76 25.94 9.42
CA LYS A 128 1.74 25.04 8.83
C LYS A 128 1.43 23.57 9.19
N GLU A 129 1.12 23.33 10.45
CA GLU A 129 0.71 22.00 10.94
C GLU A 129 -0.56 21.51 10.25
N THR A 130 -1.56 22.39 10.10
CA THR A 130 -2.82 22.09 9.38
C THR A 130 -2.53 21.69 7.92
N MET A 131 -1.73 22.48 7.21
CA MET A 131 -1.40 22.17 5.81
C MET A 131 -0.65 20.84 5.68
N ALA A 132 0.32 20.58 6.56
CA ALA A 132 1.08 19.33 6.54
C ALA A 132 0.19 18.10 6.82
N VAL A 133 -0.65 18.16 7.84
CA VAL A 133 -1.54 17.04 8.23
C VAL A 133 -2.61 16.81 7.16
N TYR A 134 -3.35 17.86 6.78
CA TYR A 134 -4.49 17.69 5.87
C TYR A 134 -4.11 17.51 4.40
N SER A 135 -2.90 17.86 4.00
CA SER A 135 -2.38 17.41 2.70
C SER A 135 -2.31 15.89 2.62
N ILE A 136 -1.81 15.23 3.68
CA ILE A 136 -1.75 13.77 3.75
C ILE A 136 -3.16 13.19 3.82
N VAL A 137 -3.99 13.71 4.74
CA VAL A 137 -5.33 13.19 5.02
C VAL A 137 -6.22 13.30 3.79
N ASN A 138 -6.34 14.49 3.19
CA ASN A 138 -7.23 14.72 2.04
C ASN A 138 -6.77 13.96 0.80
N THR A 139 -5.43 13.86 0.58
CA THR A 139 -4.89 13.08 -0.54
C THR A 139 -5.23 11.60 -0.41
N LEU A 140 -4.98 10.99 0.75
CA LEU A 140 -5.22 9.57 0.96
C LEU A 140 -6.71 9.24 1.03
N CYS A 141 -7.53 10.07 1.67
CA CYS A 141 -9.00 9.90 1.68
C CYS A 141 -9.65 10.13 0.31
N GLY A 142 -8.93 10.68 -0.66
CA GLY A 142 -9.35 10.71 -2.07
C GLY A 142 -9.24 9.36 -2.79
N ILE A 143 -8.62 8.35 -2.16
CA ILE A 143 -8.48 7.00 -2.70
C ILE A 143 -9.65 6.13 -2.22
N ASP A 144 -10.26 5.39 -3.15
CA ASP A 144 -11.36 4.50 -2.83
C ASP A 144 -11.00 3.51 -1.71
N GLY A 145 -11.89 3.41 -0.73
CA GLY A 145 -11.71 2.50 0.41
C GLY A 145 -10.95 3.10 1.61
N ILE A 146 -10.51 4.37 1.54
CA ILE A 146 -9.88 5.08 2.67
C ILE A 146 -10.85 6.14 3.19
N GLU A 147 -11.25 6.02 4.46
CA GLU A 147 -12.14 6.98 5.12
C GLU A 147 -11.41 7.85 6.15
N LYS A 148 -10.32 7.33 6.72
CA LYS A 148 -9.53 7.99 7.75
C LYS A 148 -8.04 7.75 7.56
N VAL A 149 -7.23 8.67 8.09
CA VAL A 149 -5.78 8.55 8.10
C VAL A 149 -5.24 8.70 9.51
N LYS A 150 -4.41 7.76 9.93
CA LYS A 150 -3.61 7.80 11.16
C LYS A 150 -2.18 8.16 10.80
N ILE A 151 -1.59 9.11 11.52
CA ILE A 151 -0.18 9.49 11.32
C ILE A 151 0.62 9.06 12.53
N ASN A 152 1.63 8.22 12.30
CA ASN A 152 2.62 7.81 13.27
C ASN A 152 3.96 8.50 12.97
N ILE A 153 4.82 8.62 13.97
CA ILE A 153 6.17 9.19 13.80
C ILE A 153 7.17 8.27 14.50
N ASP A 154 8.14 7.73 13.75
CA ASP A 154 9.15 6.75 14.21
C ASP A 154 8.50 5.55 14.95
N GLY A 155 7.38 5.03 14.43
CA GLY A 155 6.63 3.94 15.02
C GLY A 155 5.81 4.32 16.26
N ASN A 156 5.83 5.59 16.70
CA ASN A 156 5.03 6.07 17.81
C ASN A 156 3.61 6.39 17.34
N GLU A 157 2.61 5.74 17.95
CA GLU A 157 1.18 5.91 17.60
C GLU A 157 0.55 7.16 18.21
N SER A 158 1.21 7.81 19.15
CA SER A 158 0.75 9.03 19.82
C SER A 158 1.92 10.02 19.93
N PRO A 159 2.48 10.46 18.79
CA PRO A 159 3.63 11.33 18.81
C PRO A 159 3.26 12.74 19.24
N ASP A 160 4.21 13.43 19.87
CA ASP A 160 4.11 14.86 20.13
C ASP A 160 4.32 15.62 18.80
N PHE A 161 3.36 16.46 18.42
CA PHE A 161 3.38 17.22 17.17
C PHE A 161 2.84 18.63 17.39
N GLY A 162 3.72 19.58 17.59
CA GLY A 162 3.47 21.01 17.56
C GLY A 162 2.48 21.59 18.60
N GLY A 163 1.69 20.74 19.23
CA GLY A 163 0.71 21.13 20.24
C GLY A 163 -0.66 21.59 19.73
N HIS A 164 -0.88 21.62 18.41
CA HIS A 164 -2.20 21.96 17.83
C HIS A 164 -2.95 20.74 17.30
N PHE A 165 -2.26 19.63 17.08
CA PHE A 165 -2.84 18.36 16.61
C PHE A 165 -2.55 17.22 17.59
N ASP A 166 -3.59 16.49 17.93
CA ASP A 166 -3.49 15.21 18.63
C ASP A 166 -3.40 14.08 17.59
N LEU A 167 -2.17 13.64 17.28
CA LEU A 167 -1.94 12.55 16.35
C LEU A 167 -2.27 11.17 16.95
N SER A 168 -2.76 11.08 18.21
CA SER A 168 -3.17 9.81 18.81
C SER A 168 -4.41 9.20 18.15
N GLN A 169 -5.22 10.03 17.46
CA GLN A 169 -6.45 9.61 16.79
C GLN A 169 -6.35 9.70 15.27
N PRO A 170 -7.07 8.85 14.51
CA PRO A 170 -7.19 9.01 13.07
C PRO A 170 -7.96 10.28 12.69
N PHE A 171 -7.56 10.90 11.60
CA PHE A 171 -8.21 12.09 11.03
C PHE A 171 -9.19 11.71 9.92
N GLU A 172 -10.33 12.39 9.87
CA GLU A 172 -11.22 12.43 8.72
C GLU A 172 -10.80 13.57 7.78
N PRO A 173 -11.11 13.50 6.47
CA PRO A 173 -10.75 14.56 5.54
C PRO A 173 -11.50 15.86 5.86
N ASP A 174 -10.82 16.99 5.67
CA ASP A 174 -11.42 18.32 5.74
C ASP A 174 -11.28 19.05 4.39
N PHE A 175 -12.33 18.99 3.60
CA PHE A 175 -12.40 19.72 2.33
C PHE A 175 -12.87 21.15 2.47
N SER A 176 -13.19 21.64 3.68
CA SER A 176 -13.55 23.05 3.90
C SER A 176 -12.36 23.99 3.72
N ILE A 177 -11.15 23.47 3.91
CA ILE A 177 -9.88 24.21 3.70
C ILE A 177 -9.34 24.06 2.27
N VAL A 178 -10.07 23.41 1.38
CA VAL A 178 -9.70 23.29 -0.04
C VAL A 178 -10.24 24.48 -0.82
N LYS A 179 -9.39 25.07 -1.65
CA LYS A 179 -9.74 26.22 -2.52
C LYS A 179 -10.80 25.79 -3.54
N LYS A 180 -11.87 26.54 -3.63
CA LYS A 180 -12.99 26.32 -4.58
C LYS A 180 -12.68 26.91 -5.94
#